data_dd36f6ba835a01f9bf7c808ec41428c6
#
_entry.id   dd36f6ba835a01f9bf7c808ec41428c6
#
_cell.length_a   1.000
_cell.length_b   1.000
_cell.length_c   1.000
_cell.angle_alpha   90.00
_cell.angle_beta   90.00
_cell.angle_gamma   90.00
#
_symmetry.space_group_name_H-M   'P 1'
#
loop_
_entity.id
_entity.type
_entity.pdbx_description
1 polymer ?
#
loop_
_entity_poly.entity_id
_entity_poly.type
_entity_poly.pdbx_seq_one_letter_code
_entity_poly.pdbx_strand_id
1 'polypeptide(L)'
;ERREQSHAIATRLRAPLQAIGARHGANVKIVEVPPGPPVQAPIVAEIYGPEAEGRHALVRQVRTVFENTPGVVDVDDSTTSAAPRVLLRVDRRKAAALGVAQADVVQTLRAGLGGLAATYVHDGSRYPAPAWLQLPPHLHGELDALLQLPVRSAAGALVPVREVVRIDDGVREQPVFHKDLLPVDYVTADMAGAVDS
;
A
#
# COMPACT_ATOMS: atom_id res chain seq x y z
N GLU A 1 -31.67 13.14 8.60
CA GLU A 1 -31.83 11.78 9.17
C GLU A 1 -31.50 10.74 8.09
N ARG A 2 -30.77 9.69 8.48
CA ARG A 2 -30.38 8.60 7.61
C ARG A 2 -31.61 7.73 7.30
N ARG A 3 -31.98 7.61 6.02
CA ARG A 3 -33.18 6.88 5.59
C ARG A 3 -32.93 5.41 5.25
N GLU A 4 -31.66 5.03 5.04
CA GLU A 4 -31.27 3.71 4.55
C GLU A 4 -30.20 3.11 5.48
N GLN A 5 -30.31 1.82 5.79
CA GLN A 5 -29.32 1.12 6.60
C GLN A 5 -28.03 0.84 5.80
N SER A 6 -26.89 0.69 6.50
CA SER A 6 -25.59 0.43 5.87
C SER A 6 -25.60 -0.81 5.01
N HIS A 7 -26.22 -1.88 5.49
CA HIS A 7 -26.34 -3.15 4.76
C HIS A 7 -27.09 -3.00 3.42
N ALA A 8 -28.20 -2.28 3.38
CA ALA A 8 -28.93 -2.01 2.15
C ALA A 8 -28.09 -1.22 1.13
N ILE A 9 -27.32 -0.23 1.62
CA ILE A 9 -26.40 0.56 0.78
C ILE A 9 -25.29 -0.33 0.26
N ALA A 10 -24.64 -1.15 1.09
CA ALA A 10 -23.58 -2.06 0.73
C ALA A 10 -24.03 -3.06 -0.34
N THR A 11 -25.18 -3.70 -0.13
CA THR A 11 -25.76 -4.66 -1.08
C THR A 11 -26.05 -4.02 -2.44
N ARG A 12 -26.61 -2.81 -2.46
CA ARG A 12 -26.92 -2.08 -3.71
C ARG A 12 -25.67 -1.66 -4.47
N LEU A 13 -24.60 -1.28 -3.77
CA LEU A 13 -23.37 -0.78 -4.37
C LEU A 13 -22.39 -1.91 -4.77
N ARG A 14 -22.50 -3.11 -4.22
CA ARG A 14 -21.55 -4.21 -4.45
C ARG A 14 -21.38 -4.53 -5.94
N ALA A 15 -22.43 -4.90 -6.61
CA ALA A 15 -22.33 -5.30 -8.03
C ALA A 15 -21.81 -4.20 -8.97
N PRO A 16 -22.28 -2.94 -8.92
CA PRO A 16 -21.75 -1.89 -9.78
C PRO A 16 -20.28 -1.56 -9.48
N LEU A 17 -19.84 -1.58 -8.21
CA LEU A 17 -18.44 -1.29 -7.85
C LEU A 17 -17.52 -2.45 -8.25
N GLN A 18 -17.93 -3.70 -8.08
CA GLN A 18 -17.19 -4.87 -8.55
C GLN A 18 -17.04 -4.86 -10.08
N ALA A 19 -18.09 -4.47 -10.82
CA ALA A 19 -18.01 -4.34 -12.29
C ALA A 19 -17.00 -3.25 -12.72
N ILE A 20 -16.87 -2.17 -11.97
CA ILE A 20 -15.84 -1.14 -12.20
C ILE A 20 -14.46 -1.72 -11.89
N GLY A 21 -14.29 -2.37 -10.73
CA GLY A 21 -13.03 -2.97 -10.33
C GLY A 21 -12.51 -4.00 -11.34
N ALA A 22 -13.38 -4.87 -11.83
CA ALA A 22 -13.03 -5.90 -12.80
C ALA A 22 -12.42 -5.32 -14.10
N ARG A 23 -12.92 -4.14 -14.56
CA ARG A 23 -12.33 -3.46 -15.72
C ARG A 23 -10.91 -2.96 -15.52
N HIS A 24 -10.48 -2.83 -14.28
CA HIS A 24 -9.14 -2.38 -13.89
C HIS A 24 -8.30 -3.48 -13.23
N GLY A 25 -8.75 -4.75 -13.29
CA GLY A 25 -8.07 -5.88 -12.63
C GLY A 25 -8.01 -5.76 -11.11
N ALA A 26 -8.94 -4.99 -10.51
CA ALA A 26 -8.99 -4.75 -9.07
C ALA A 26 -10.08 -5.59 -8.41
N ASN A 27 -9.77 -6.17 -7.25
CA ASN A 27 -10.75 -6.82 -6.37
C ASN A 27 -11.37 -5.73 -5.46
N VAL A 28 -12.66 -5.44 -5.67
CA VAL A 28 -13.39 -4.42 -4.90
C VAL A 28 -14.32 -5.10 -3.92
N LYS A 29 -14.17 -4.74 -2.65
CA LYS A 29 -15.00 -5.24 -1.54
C LYS A 29 -15.68 -4.09 -0.84
N ILE A 30 -16.86 -4.36 -0.28
CA ILE A 30 -17.57 -3.40 0.56
C ILE A 30 -17.54 -3.94 1.98
N VAL A 31 -16.77 -3.28 2.83
CA VAL A 31 -16.62 -3.65 4.23
C VAL A 31 -17.64 -2.90 5.06
N GLU A 32 -18.48 -3.63 5.77
CA GLU A 32 -19.32 -3.10 6.82
C GLU A 32 -18.62 -3.28 8.17
N VAL A 33 -18.57 -2.20 8.96
CA VAL A 33 -17.98 -2.27 10.30
C VAL A 33 -19.05 -2.78 11.25
N PRO A 34 -18.93 -4.00 11.80
CA PRO A 34 -19.89 -4.54 12.72
C PRO A 34 -19.86 -3.78 14.05
N PRO A 35 -20.99 -3.70 14.76
CA PRO A 35 -21.00 -3.21 16.13
C PRO A 35 -20.31 -4.24 17.03
N GLY A 36 -19.26 -3.82 17.76
CA GLY A 36 -18.54 -4.69 18.69
C GLY A 36 -17.03 -4.70 18.50
N PRO A 37 -16.32 -5.68 19.09
CA PRO A 37 -14.89 -5.83 18.88
C PRO A 37 -14.55 -6.01 17.38
N PRO A 38 -13.47 -5.39 16.89
CA PRO A 38 -13.11 -5.51 15.49
C PRO A 38 -12.75 -6.97 15.16
N VAL A 39 -13.45 -7.52 14.19
CA VAL A 39 -13.14 -8.82 13.56
C VAL A 39 -12.61 -8.59 12.15
N GLN A 40 -11.79 -9.50 11.65
CA GLN A 40 -11.23 -9.36 10.29
C GLN A 40 -12.32 -9.46 9.23
N ALA A 41 -13.19 -10.44 9.37
CA ALA A 41 -14.33 -10.70 8.51
C ALA A 41 -15.30 -11.66 9.22
N PRO A 42 -16.56 -11.77 8.77
CA PRO A 42 -17.52 -12.76 9.31
C PRO A 42 -17.05 -14.22 9.12
N ILE A 43 -16.37 -14.50 8.01
CA ILE A 43 -15.79 -15.82 7.73
C ILE A 43 -14.28 -15.65 7.59
N VAL A 44 -13.52 -16.41 8.40
CA VAL A 44 -12.07 -16.44 8.37
C VAL A 44 -11.58 -17.87 8.41
N ALA A 45 -10.83 -18.28 7.40
CA ALA A 45 -10.06 -19.53 7.42
C ALA A 45 -8.59 -19.20 7.72
N GLU A 46 -8.04 -19.83 8.74
CA GLU A 46 -6.64 -19.71 9.14
C GLU A 46 -5.86 -20.91 8.63
N ILE A 47 -4.83 -20.66 7.85
CA ILE A 47 -4.04 -21.69 7.19
C ILE A 47 -2.64 -21.68 7.77
N TYR A 48 -2.31 -22.72 8.50
CA TYR A 48 -1.04 -22.89 9.17
C TYR A 48 -0.10 -23.84 8.40
N GLY A 49 1.19 -23.65 8.55
CA GLY A 49 2.21 -24.52 8.01
C GLY A 49 3.57 -23.83 7.97
N PRO A 50 4.67 -24.58 8.08
CA PRO A 50 6.02 -23.98 8.14
C PRO A 50 6.43 -23.36 6.81
N GLU A 51 6.04 -23.99 5.69
CA GLU A 51 6.47 -23.57 4.34
C GLU A 51 5.47 -22.61 3.72
N ALA A 52 5.93 -21.43 3.32
CA ALA A 52 5.09 -20.38 2.73
C ALA A 52 4.42 -20.86 1.42
N GLU A 53 5.16 -21.57 0.56
CA GLU A 53 4.64 -22.06 -0.72
C GLU A 53 3.49 -23.04 -0.52
N GLY A 54 3.60 -23.95 0.47
CA GLY A 54 2.55 -24.89 0.83
C GLY A 54 1.30 -24.18 1.36
N ARG A 55 1.48 -23.18 2.24
CA ARG A 55 0.36 -22.37 2.73
C ARG A 55 -0.32 -21.60 1.60
N HIS A 56 0.44 -20.93 0.73
CA HIS A 56 -0.11 -20.22 -0.43
C HIS A 56 -0.85 -21.12 -1.41
N ALA A 57 -0.39 -22.38 -1.59
CA ALA A 57 -1.11 -23.36 -2.41
C ALA A 57 -2.47 -23.70 -1.80
N LEU A 58 -2.53 -23.90 -0.48
CA LEU A 58 -3.76 -24.20 0.24
C LEU A 58 -4.70 -22.98 0.28
N VAL A 59 -4.16 -21.77 0.45
CA VAL A 59 -4.91 -20.50 0.36
C VAL A 59 -5.71 -20.46 -0.95
N ARG A 60 -5.05 -20.74 -2.08
CA ARG A 60 -5.73 -20.73 -3.40
C ARG A 60 -6.86 -21.75 -3.49
N GLN A 61 -6.69 -22.94 -2.89
CA GLN A 61 -7.73 -23.97 -2.87
C GLN A 61 -8.92 -23.54 -2.00
N VAL A 62 -8.67 -23.07 -0.79
CA VAL A 62 -9.70 -22.59 0.13
C VAL A 62 -10.44 -21.39 -0.47
N ARG A 63 -9.72 -20.44 -1.06
CA ARG A 63 -10.32 -19.31 -1.77
C ARG A 63 -11.26 -19.78 -2.88
N THR A 64 -10.85 -20.75 -3.70
CA THR A 64 -11.70 -21.32 -4.76
C THR A 64 -12.98 -21.95 -4.19
N VAL A 65 -12.88 -22.62 -3.05
CA VAL A 65 -14.07 -23.18 -2.36
C VAL A 65 -15.01 -22.05 -1.91
N PHE A 66 -14.47 -21.00 -1.29
CA PHE A 66 -15.26 -19.85 -0.83
C PHE A 66 -15.95 -19.15 -2.01
N GLU A 67 -15.22 -18.87 -3.09
CA GLU A 67 -15.74 -18.21 -4.31
C GLU A 67 -16.87 -19.02 -4.98
N ASN A 68 -16.88 -20.33 -4.84
CA ASN A 68 -17.91 -21.21 -5.39
C ASN A 68 -19.02 -21.59 -4.40
N THR A 69 -18.99 -21.08 -3.16
CA THR A 69 -20.00 -21.36 -2.15
C THR A 69 -21.15 -20.35 -2.24
N PRO A 70 -22.39 -20.79 -2.49
CA PRO A 70 -23.53 -19.88 -2.53
C PRO A 70 -23.67 -19.08 -1.23
N GLY A 71 -23.92 -17.79 -1.34
CA GLY A 71 -24.06 -16.88 -0.20
C GLY A 71 -22.75 -16.34 0.38
N VAL A 72 -21.59 -16.84 -0.05
CA VAL A 72 -20.29 -16.27 0.30
C VAL A 72 -19.90 -15.24 -0.72
N VAL A 73 -19.50 -14.04 -0.26
CA VAL A 73 -19.14 -12.90 -1.10
C VAL A 73 -17.87 -12.23 -0.58
N ASP A 74 -17.34 -11.31 -1.38
CA ASP A 74 -16.19 -10.46 -1.02
C ASP A 74 -14.97 -11.26 -0.54
N VAL A 75 -14.74 -12.44 -1.17
CA VAL A 75 -13.63 -13.35 -0.84
C VAL A 75 -12.29 -12.68 -1.07
N ASP A 76 -11.43 -12.77 -0.09
CA ASP A 76 -10.03 -12.28 -0.16
C ASP A 76 -9.08 -13.19 0.59
N ASP A 77 -7.80 -12.95 0.41
CA ASP A 77 -6.76 -13.66 1.14
C ASP A 77 -5.60 -12.72 1.55
N SER A 78 -4.77 -13.19 2.48
CA SER A 78 -3.63 -12.45 2.99
C SER A 78 -2.43 -12.44 2.05
N THR A 79 -2.45 -13.25 0.99
CA THR A 79 -1.34 -13.31 0.05
C THR A 79 -1.35 -12.09 -0.86
N THR A 80 -0.20 -11.50 -1.08
CA THR A 80 -0.06 -10.38 -2.00
C THR A 80 0.68 -10.83 -3.25
N SER A 81 0.26 -10.33 -4.41
CA SER A 81 1.01 -10.56 -5.64
C SER A 81 2.39 -9.89 -5.55
N ALA A 82 3.34 -10.48 -6.27
CA ALA A 82 4.67 -9.89 -6.42
C ALA A 82 4.56 -8.51 -7.07
N ALA A 83 4.82 -7.47 -6.29
CA ALA A 83 4.82 -6.10 -6.79
C ALA A 83 6.25 -5.67 -7.14
N PRO A 84 6.47 -4.96 -8.25
CA PRO A 84 7.79 -4.43 -8.59
C PRO A 84 8.24 -3.42 -7.52
N ARG A 85 9.53 -3.45 -7.20
CA ARG A 85 10.18 -2.52 -6.29
C ARG A 85 11.40 -1.94 -6.98
N VAL A 86 11.49 -0.63 -7.02
CA VAL A 86 12.69 0.08 -7.46
C VAL A 86 13.45 0.56 -6.22
N LEU A 87 14.69 0.14 -6.08
CA LEU A 87 15.56 0.51 -4.97
C LEU A 87 16.65 1.48 -5.46
N LEU A 88 16.61 2.71 -4.97
CA LEU A 88 17.63 3.71 -5.27
C LEU A 88 18.73 3.63 -4.21
N ARG A 89 19.91 3.15 -4.61
CA ARG A 89 21.10 3.07 -3.75
C ARG A 89 22.04 4.22 -4.03
N VAL A 90 22.41 4.97 -3.00
CA VAL A 90 23.42 6.02 -3.15
C VAL A 90 24.79 5.39 -3.46
N ASP A 91 25.40 5.78 -4.59
CA ASP A 91 26.77 5.46 -4.91
C ASP A 91 27.70 6.38 -4.11
N ARG A 92 28.18 5.86 -2.97
CA ARG A 92 29.00 6.66 -2.03
C ARG A 92 30.29 7.20 -2.66
N ARG A 93 30.88 6.48 -3.64
CA ARG A 93 32.10 6.94 -4.31
C ARG A 93 31.82 8.13 -5.22
N LYS A 94 30.76 8.02 -6.04
CA LYS A 94 30.34 9.12 -6.92
C LYS A 94 29.87 10.33 -6.11
N ALA A 95 29.06 10.09 -5.07
CA ALA A 95 28.57 11.16 -4.19
C ALA A 95 29.75 11.91 -3.54
N ALA A 96 30.74 11.20 -3.00
CA ALA A 96 31.95 11.81 -2.42
C ALA A 96 32.75 12.59 -3.46
N ALA A 97 32.95 12.05 -4.66
CA ALA A 97 33.68 12.70 -5.74
C ALA A 97 33.00 14.02 -6.21
N LEU A 98 31.67 14.09 -6.15
CA LEU A 98 30.87 15.26 -6.49
C LEU A 98 30.58 16.17 -5.30
N GLY A 99 31.10 15.83 -4.11
CA GLY A 99 30.86 16.60 -2.89
C GLY A 99 29.41 16.61 -2.42
N VAL A 100 28.64 15.54 -2.70
CA VAL A 100 27.24 15.41 -2.33
C VAL A 100 27.11 14.50 -1.10
N ALA A 101 26.45 14.98 -0.05
CA ALA A 101 26.18 14.16 1.13
C ALA A 101 25.04 13.16 0.89
N GLN A 102 25.20 11.93 1.38
CA GLN A 102 24.16 10.90 1.27
C GLN A 102 22.84 11.36 1.91
N ALA A 103 22.90 12.09 3.03
CA ALA A 103 21.74 12.60 3.73
C ALA A 103 20.90 13.53 2.83
N ASP A 104 21.56 14.39 2.05
CA ASP A 104 20.89 15.34 1.16
C ASP A 104 20.19 14.62 0.00
N VAL A 105 20.80 13.55 -0.54
CA VAL A 105 20.16 12.69 -1.56
C VAL A 105 18.90 12.07 -0.99
N VAL A 106 18.96 11.46 0.20
CA VAL A 106 17.82 10.82 0.86
C VAL A 106 16.71 11.85 1.17
N GLN A 107 17.08 13.03 1.65
CA GLN A 107 16.11 14.11 1.93
C GLN A 107 15.43 14.61 0.66
N THR A 108 16.17 14.78 -0.42
CA THR A 108 15.63 15.19 -1.74
C THR A 108 14.65 14.16 -2.27
N LEU A 109 15.00 12.87 -2.22
CA LEU A 109 14.11 11.80 -2.63
C LEU A 109 12.85 11.71 -1.75
N ARG A 110 12.99 11.90 -0.44
CA ARG A 110 11.83 11.96 0.47
C ARG A 110 10.90 13.10 0.11
N ALA A 111 11.44 14.29 -0.16
CA ALA A 111 10.64 15.44 -0.56
C ALA A 111 9.89 15.17 -1.87
N GLY A 112 10.56 14.54 -2.85
CA GLY A 112 9.94 14.20 -4.14
C GLY A 112 8.85 13.14 -4.03
N LEU A 113 9.07 12.07 -3.23
CA LEU A 113 8.15 10.94 -3.13
C LEU A 113 6.97 11.20 -2.19
N GLY A 114 7.23 11.71 -1.00
CA GLY A 114 6.22 11.81 0.06
C GLY A 114 5.93 13.23 0.52
N GLY A 115 6.67 14.19 0.00
CA GLY A 115 6.64 15.56 0.49
C GLY A 115 7.45 15.75 1.77
N LEU A 116 7.78 16.99 2.04
CA LEU A 116 8.53 17.43 3.21
C LEU A 116 7.88 18.70 3.78
N ALA A 117 7.63 18.73 5.08
CA ALA A 117 7.29 19.96 5.77
C ALA A 117 8.54 20.86 5.83
N ALA A 118 8.65 21.79 4.89
CA ALA A 118 9.82 22.65 4.76
C ALA A 118 9.90 23.70 5.87
N THR A 119 8.74 24.21 6.28
CA THR A 119 8.60 25.17 7.39
C THR A 119 7.16 25.15 7.91
N TYR A 120 6.91 25.86 8.99
CA TYR A 120 5.57 26.03 9.55
C TYR A 120 5.15 27.50 9.48
N VAL A 121 3.93 27.72 9.03
CA VAL A 121 3.31 29.04 8.95
C VAL A 121 2.49 29.27 10.23
N HIS A 122 2.68 30.42 10.87
CA HIS A 122 1.93 30.84 12.04
C HIS A 122 0.80 31.78 11.57
N ASP A 123 -0.36 31.19 11.30
CA ASP A 123 -1.53 31.88 10.74
C ASP A 123 -2.59 32.26 11.79
N GLY A 124 -2.23 32.12 13.09
CA GLY A 124 -3.15 32.34 14.20
C GLY A 124 -4.04 31.15 14.54
N SER A 125 -3.92 30.03 13.81
CA SER A 125 -4.59 28.78 14.15
C SER A 125 -4.00 28.15 15.42
N ARG A 126 -4.75 27.25 16.07
CA ARG A 126 -4.30 26.54 17.28
C ARG A 126 -3.01 25.73 17.04
N TYR A 127 -2.82 25.24 15.83
CA TYR A 127 -1.64 24.46 15.43
C TYR A 127 -1.02 25.09 14.20
N PRO A 128 0.32 25.23 14.17
CA PRO A 128 1.01 25.75 12.99
C PRO A 128 0.75 24.91 11.76
N ALA A 129 0.43 25.54 10.64
CA ALA A 129 0.22 24.84 9.37
C ALA A 129 1.57 24.57 8.68
N PRO A 130 1.89 23.33 8.26
CA PRO A 130 3.11 23.04 7.55
C PRO A 130 3.06 23.55 6.11
N ALA A 131 4.13 24.19 5.66
CA ALA A 131 4.35 24.46 4.25
C ALA A 131 5.00 23.21 3.61
N TRP A 132 4.22 22.47 2.82
CA TRP A 132 4.66 21.24 2.16
C TRP A 132 5.43 21.52 0.87
N LEU A 133 6.60 20.89 0.76
CA LEU A 133 7.39 20.84 -0.48
C LEU A 133 7.27 19.42 -1.04
N GLN A 134 6.70 19.28 -2.24
CA GLN A 134 6.53 17.99 -2.92
C GLN A 134 6.51 18.18 -4.44
N LEU A 135 6.71 17.09 -5.18
CA LEU A 135 6.46 17.11 -6.62
C LEU A 135 4.96 17.31 -6.91
N PRO A 136 4.61 17.92 -8.05
CA PRO A 136 3.22 17.99 -8.50
C PRO A 136 2.62 16.59 -8.62
N PRO A 137 1.30 16.41 -8.37
CA PRO A 137 0.67 15.08 -8.36
C PRO A 137 0.88 14.24 -9.63
N HIS A 138 0.96 14.88 -10.81
CA HIS A 138 1.19 14.19 -12.08
C HIS A 138 2.61 13.65 -12.26
N LEU A 139 3.56 14.07 -11.42
CA LEU A 139 4.94 13.56 -11.39
C LEU A 139 5.19 12.58 -10.25
N HIS A 140 4.19 12.37 -9.37
CA HIS A 140 4.31 11.36 -8.33
C HIS A 140 4.40 9.97 -8.95
N GLY A 141 5.46 9.24 -8.60
CA GLY A 141 5.71 7.90 -9.16
C GLY A 141 6.51 7.88 -10.46
N GLU A 142 6.74 9.04 -11.08
CA GLU A 142 7.61 9.15 -12.27
C GLU A 142 9.08 9.08 -11.85
N LEU A 143 9.72 7.93 -12.07
CA LEU A 143 11.11 7.68 -11.68
C LEU A 143 12.06 8.71 -12.30
N ASP A 144 11.87 9.06 -13.58
CA ASP A 144 12.72 10.04 -14.25
C ASP A 144 12.63 11.43 -13.61
N ALA A 145 11.45 11.85 -13.19
CA ALA A 145 11.26 13.11 -12.49
C ALA A 145 12.04 13.15 -11.16
N LEU A 146 11.99 12.05 -10.40
CA LEU A 146 12.75 11.88 -9.15
C LEU A 146 14.27 11.91 -9.39
N LEU A 147 14.74 11.25 -10.44
CA LEU A 147 16.15 11.17 -10.79
C LEU A 147 16.72 12.51 -11.30
N GLN A 148 15.88 13.41 -11.79
CA GLN A 148 16.26 14.77 -12.20
C GLN A 148 16.32 15.77 -11.05
N LEU A 149 15.79 15.43 -9.87
CA LEU A 149 15.83 16.35 -8.74
C LEU A 149 17.27 16.76 -8.41
N PRO A 150 17.53 18.05 -8.23
CA PRO A 150 18.87 18.55 -7.93
C PRO A 150 19.20 18.41 -6.44
N VAL A 151 20.41 17.92 -6.16
CA VAL A 151 21.02 17.94 -4.83
C VAL A 151 22.17 18.93 -4.83
N ARG A 152 22.30 19.74 -3.80
CA ARG A 152 23.39 20.72 -3.70
C ARG A 152 24.65 20.03 -3.19
N SER A 153 25.77 20.23 -3.92
CA SER A 153 27.09 19.78 -3.46
C SER A 153 27.70 20.78 -2.45
N ALA A 154 28.75 20.35 -1.75
CA ALA A 154 29.51 21.20 -0.83
C ALA A 154 30.11 22.44 -1.53
N ALA A 155 30.41 22.35 -2.81
CA ALA A 155 30.90 23.47 -3.64
C ALA A 155 29.75 24.37 -4.15
N GLY A 156 28.48 24.07 -3.80
CA GLY A 156 27.32 24.85 -4.21
C GLY A 156 26.73 24.46 -5.59
N ALA A 157 27.35 23.54 -6.33
CA ALA A 157 26.83 23.05 -7.60
C ALA A 157 25.56 22.21 -7.39
N LEU A 158 24.65 22.24 -8.37
CA LEU A 158 23.46 21.39 -8.38
C LEU A 158 23.76 20.12 -9.18
N VAL A 159 23.66 18.96 -8.52
CA VAL A 159 23.94 17.65 -9.09
C VAL A 159 22.61 16.87 -9.16
N PRO A 160 22.18 16.38 -10.33
CA PRO A 160 20.99 15.53 -10.41
C PRO A 160 21.17 14.25 -9.60
N VAL A 161 20.10 13.79 -8.94
CA VAL A 161 20.10 12.54 -8.15
C VAL A 161 20.63 11.35 -8.97
N ARG A 162 20.32 11.28 -10.26
CA ARG A 162 20.77 10.20 -11.16
C ARG A 162 22.29 10.01 -11.20
N GLU A 163 23.05 11.07 -10.98
CA GLU A 163 24.52 11.00 -11.02
C GLU A 163 25.11 10.29 -9.81
N VAL A 164 24.35 10.24 -8.71
CA VAL A 164 24.83 9.74 -7.40
C VAL A 164 24.07 8.51 -6.90
N VAL A 165 23.13 7.97 -7.69
CA VAL A 165 22.40 6.76 -7.32
C VAL A 165 22.60 5.64 -8.34
N ARG A 166 22.39 4.40 -7.89
CA ARG A 166 22.18 3.22 -8.73
C ARG A 166 20.75 2.76 -8.57
N ILE A 167 20.19 2.25 -9.63
CA ILE A 167 18.83 1.71 -9.67
C ILE A 167 18.94 0.20 -9.65
N ASP A 168 18.35 -0.42 -8.64
CA ASP A 168 18.23 -1.87 -8.55
C ASP A 168 16.74 -2.23 -8.63
N ASP A 169 16.39 -2.98 -9.65
CA ASP A 169 15.04 -3.54 -9.79
C ASP A 169 14.90 -4.80 -8.94
N GLY A 170 13.77 -4.96 -8.32
CA GLY A 170 13.48 -6.09 -7.47
C GLY A 170 11.99 -6.32 -7.27
N VAL A 171 11.68 -7.21 -6.37
CA VAL A 171 10.31 -7.52 -5.96
C VAL A 171 10.12 -7.08 -4.52
N ARG A 172 8.97 -6.53 -4.22
CA ARG A 172 8.61 -6.17 -2.86
C ARG A 172 8.49 -7.44 -2.01
N GLU A 173 9.11 -7.41 -0.84
CA GLU A 173 8.94 -8.46 0.15
C GLU A 173 7.46 -8.55 0.57
N GLN A 174 6.96 -9.77 0.64
CA GLN A 174 5.59 -10.01 1.09
C GLN A 174 5.52 -9.98 2.62
N PRO A 175 4.42 -9.50 3.20
CA PRO A 175 4.22 -9.59 4.65
C PRO A 175 4.14 -11.06 5.07
N VAL A 176 4.70 -11.37 6.22
CA VAL A 176 4.58 -12.69 6.86
C VAL A 176 3.74 -12.51 8.12
N PHE A 177 2.59 -13.18 8.16
CA PHE A 177 1.71 -13.13 9.32
C PHE A 177 2.02 -14.27 10.28
N HIS A 178 1.88 -13.99 11.57
CA HIS A 178 2.01 -14.98 12.63
C HIS A 178 0.84 -14.85 13.59
N LYS A 179 0.29 -15.99 14.01
CA LYS A 179 -0.65 -16.09 15.13
C LYS A 179 -0.13 -17.14 16.10
N ASP A 180 -0.06 -16.79 17.38
CA ASP A 180 0.52 -17.64 18.42
C ASP A 180 1.93 -18.16 18.06
N LEU A 181 2.76 -17.29 17.48
CA LEU A 181 4.11 -17.56 16.98
C LEU A 181 4.20 -18.52 15.78
N LEU A 182 3.08 -19.00 15.26
CA LEU A 182 3.04 -19.87 14.09
C LEU A 182 2.79 -19.04 12.82
N PRO A 183 3.51 -19.34 11.72
CA PRO A 183 3.22 -18.71 10.43
C PRO A 183 1.79 -19.07 9.99
N VAL A 184 1.04 -18.07 9.60
CA VAL A 184 -0.36 -18.20 9.20
C VAL A 184 -0.67 -17.35 7.97
N ASP A 185 -1.50 -17.86 7.10
CA ASP A 185 -2.17 -17.12 6.05
C ASP A 185 -3.68 -17.19 6.24
N TYR A 186 -4.41 -16.20 5.75
CA TYR A 186 -5.85 -16.06 5.94
C TYR A 186 -6.58 -16.09 4.61
N VAL A 187 -7.76 -16.73 4.60
CA VAL A 187 -8.79 -16.47 3.59
C VAL A 187 -9.99 -15.92 4.32
N THR A 188 -10.49 -14.79 3.85
CA THR A 188 -11.59 -14.07 4.46
C THR A 188 -12.74 -13.94 3.49
N ALA A 189 -13.95 -13.89 3.99
CA ALA A 189 -15.15 -13.66 3.18
C ALA A 189 -16.25 -13.01 4.00
N ASP A 190 -17.23 -12.48 3.28
CA ASP A 190 -18.48 -11.97 3.85
C ASP A 190 -19.66 -12.83 3.39
N MET A 191 -20.82 -12.66 4.02
CA MET A 191 -22.06 -13.35 3.67
C MET A 191 -23.05 -12.38 3.00
N ALA A 192 -23.52 -12.77 1.81
CA ALA A 192 -24.61 -12.06 1.14
C ALA A 192 -25.94 -12.70 1.57
N GLY A 193 -26.54 -12.25 2.65
CA GLY A 193 -27.83 -12.76 3.08
C GLY A 193 -28.60 -11.76 3.91
N ALA A 194 -29.93 -11.89 3.88
CA ALA A 194 -30.82 -11.18 4.79
C ALA A 194 -30.84 -11.79 6.21
N VAL A 195 -29.87 -12.64 6.52
CA VAL A 195 -29.76 -13.29 7.82
C VAL A 195 -28.78 -12.46 8.64
N ASP A 196 -29.34 -11.70 9.56
CA ASP A 196 -28.57 -11.13 10.66
C ASP A 196 -27.86 -12.27 11.40
N SER A 197 -26.54 -12.20 11.43
CA SER A 197 -25.71 -13.11 12.22
C SER A 197 -25.80 -12.75 13.70
#